data_26a4c23d39baec036e87f4416e7508b9
#
_entry.id   26a4c23d39baec036e87f4416e7508b9
#
_cell.length_a   1.000
_cell.length_b   1.000
_cell.length_c   1.000
_cell.angle_alpha   90.00
_cell.angle_beta   90.00
_cell.angle_gamma   90.00
#
_symmetry.space_group_name_H-M   'P 1'
#
loop_
_entity.id
_entity.type
_entity.pdbx_description
1 polymer ?
#
loop_
_entity_poly.entity_id
_entity_poly.type
_entity_poly.pdbx_seq_one_letter_code
_entity_poly.pdbx_strand_id
1 'polypeptide(L)'
;FAIAVERENFAFIAVDRICSAPLFFTKTNGKFCISHDPKKIVNQASFKKSVVDSAILEISMSGYTIGAKTIYKDLHILKAGEFVVFSNDDFKRAQYYKYFGDTEYKNYTDYIEELSEVTLNIFRRLLNDVGDRQIIIPLSAGNDSRLIASVLKHLGASNVKCYSYGSAGNF
;
A
#
# COMPACT_ATOMS: atom_id res chain seq x y z
N PHE A 1 7.71 3.53 2.21
CA PHE A 1 8.62 4.21 1.27
C PHE A 1 8.50 3.64 -0.14
N ALA A 2 8.84 4.46 -1.14
CA ALA A 2 9.16 4.05 -2.49
C ALA A 2 10.51 4.67 -2.87
N ILE A 3 11.40 3.89 -3.41
CA ILE A 3 12.75 4.31 -3.80
C ILE A 3 12.93 4.06 -5.29
N ALA A 4 13.48 5.03 -6.01
CA ALA A 4 13.97 4.87 -7.37
C ALA A 4 15.37 5.49 -7.47
N VAL A 5 16.32 4.73 -7.97
CA VAL A 5 17.71 5.16 -8.17
C VAL A 5 18.09 4.84 -9.60
N GLU A 6 18.64 5.83 -10.30
CA GLU A 6 19.14 5.68 -11.68
C GLU A 6 20.62 6.03 -11.75
N ARG A 7 21.37 5.25 -12.51
CA ARG A 7 22.77 5.41 -12.85
C ARG A 7 22.94 5.09 -14.35
N GLU A 8 24.08 5.41 -14.94
CA GLU A 8 24.31 5.27 -16.38
C GLU A 8 23.91 3.91 -16.98
N ASN A 9 24.20 2.80 -16.28
CA ASN A 9 23.92 1.45 -16.76
C ASN A 9 23.05 0.62 -15.82
N PHE A 10 22.38 1.27 -14.89
CA PHE A 10 21.67 0.60 -13.80
C PHE A 10 20.52 1.48 -13.30
N ALA A 11 19.35 0.88 -13.15
CA ALA A 11 18.28 1.48 -12.38
C ALA A 11 17.73 0.46 -11.36
N PHE A 12 17.33 0.96 -10.22
CA PHE A 12 16.79 0.17 -9.11
C PHE A 12 15.53 0.84 -8.59
N ILE A 13 14.50 0.06 -8.37
CA ILE A 13 13.29 0.50 -7.69
C ILE A 13 12.90 -0.48 -6.59
N ALA A 14 12.39 0.03 -5.49
CA ALA A 14 11.92 -0.78 -4.36
C ALA A 14 10.74 -0.11 -3.65
N VAL A 15 9.87 -0.93 -3.07
CA VAL A 15 8.80 -0.49 -2.19
C VAL A 15 8.94 -1.14 -0.81
N ASP A 16 8.34 -0.54 0.21
CA ASP A 16 8.39 -1.08 1.56
C ASP A 16 7.59 -2.38 1.74
N ARG A 17 7.68 -2.95 2.95
CA ARG A 17 7.10 -4.25 3.31
C ARG A 17 5.59 -4.34 3.13
N ILE A 18 4.88 -3.23 3.06
CA ILE A 18 3.42 -3.17 2.89
C ILE A 18 3.01 -2.43 1.61
N CYS A 19 3.98 -1.99 0.79
CA CYS A 19 3.75 -1.19 -0.41
C CYS A 19 2.91 0.07 -0.13
N SER A 20 3.31 0.84 0.89
CA SER A 20 2.59 2.07 1.28
C SER A 20 2.57 3.15 0.19
N ALA A 21 3.56 3.12 -0.69
CA ALA A 21 3.64 3.97 -1.88
C ALA A 21 3.90 3.07 -3.11
N PRO A 22 2.88 2.81 -3.94
CA PRO A 22 3.03 1.92 -5.09
C PRO A 22 3.95 2.51 -6.15
N LEU A 23 4.74 1.66 -6.80
CA LEU A 23 5.52 1.99 -7.98
C LEU A 23 5.09 1.13 -9.15
N PHE A 24 4.87 1.80 -10.28
CA PHE A 24 4.56 1.19 -11.57
C PHE A 24 5.73 1.39 -12.52
N PHE A 25 5.94 0.43 -13.41
CA PHE A 25 6.94 0.54 -14.45
C PHE A 25 6.52 -0.17 -15.73
N THR A 26 7.06 0.29 -16.83
CA THR A 26 6.93 -0.31 -18.16
C THR A 26 8.26 -0.20 -18.90
N LYS A 27 8.43 -1.02 -19.93
CA LYS A 27 9.48 -0.86 -20.92
C LYS A 27 8.85 -0.46 -22.26
N THR A 28 9.20 0.70 -22.76
CA THR A 28 8.69 1.21 -24.06
C THR A 28 9.85 1.77 -24.87
N ASN A 29 9.98 1.34 -26.13
CA ASN A 29 11.06 1.78 -27.03
C ASN A 29 12.47 1.63 -26.43
N GLY A 30 12.73 0.51 -25.75
CA GLY A 30 14.04 0.24 -25.12
C GLY A 30 14.32 1.02 -23.84
N LYS A 31 13.40 1.89 -23.40
CA LYS A 31 13.55 2.67 -22.14
C LYS A 31 12.56 2.23 -21.09
N PHE A 32 13.02 2.23 -19.85
CA PHE A 32 12.14 2.02 -18.68
C PHE A 32 11.51 3.34 -18.26
N CYS A 33 10.21 3.30 -18.01
CA CYS A 33 9.46 4.41 -17.45
C CYS A 33 8.91 3.98 -16.09
N ILE A 34 9.16 4.76 -15.05
CA ILE A 34 8.79 4.45 -13.66
C ILE A 34 7.94 5.61 -13.13
N SER A 35 6.86 5.30 -12.42
CA SER A 35 5.99 6.30 -11.82
C SER A 35 5.20 5.72 -10.64
N HIS A 36 4.89 6.55 -9.65
CA HIS A 36 3.88 6.25 -8.62
C HIS A 36 2.43 6.44 -9.15
N ASP A 37 2.26 7.19 -10.22
CA ASP A 37 0.99 7.39 -10.89
C ASP A 37 0.97 6.64 -12.23
N PRO A 38 0.18 5.55 -12.35
CA PRO A 38 0.11 4.77 -13.58
C PRO A 38 -0.41 5.57 -14.78
N LYS A 39 -1.20 6.63 -14.56
CA LYS A 39 -1.72 7.48 -15.63
C LYS A 39 -0.59 8.19 -16.39
N LYS A 40 0.50 8.55 -15.70
CA LYS A 40 1.68 9.17 -16.32
C LYS A 40 2.39 8.23 -17.30
N ILE A 41 2.28 6.93 -17.10
CA ILE A 41 2.81 5.91 -18.01
C ILE A 41 1.81 5.66 -19.16
N VAL A 42 0.57 5.36 -18.83
CA VAL A 42 -0.48 4.92 -19.77
C VAL A 42 -0.85 6.01 -20.79
N ASN A 43 -0.69 7.28 -20.41
CA ASN A 43 -0.99 8.41 -21.29
C ASN A 43 0.17 8.81 -22.22
N GLN A 44 1.32 8.14 -22.15
CA GLN A 44 2.39 8.35 -23.11
C GLN A 44 2.00 7.80 -24.49
N ALA A 45 2.30 8.54 -25.54
CA ALA A 45 1.98 8.12 -26.92
C ALA A 45 2.64 6.79 -27.34
N SER A 46 3.76 6.45 -26.72
CA SER A 46 4.50 5.21 -26.94
C SER A 46 3.94 3.99 -26.19
N PHE A 47 3.03 4.18 -25.23
CA PHE A 47 2.46 3.08 -24.45
C PHE A 47 1.32 2.39 -25.19
N LYS A 48 1.44 1.07 -25.39
CA LYS A 48 0.37 0.26 -25.99
C LYS A 48 -0.63 -0.15 -24.93
N LYS A 49 -1.87 0.31 -25.05
CA LYS A 49 -2.98 -0.03 -24.12
C LYS A 49 -3.55 -1.43 -24.42
N SER A 50 -2.69 -2.45 -24.42
CA SER A 50 -3.11 -3.84 -24.58
C SER A 50 -3.64 -4.35 -23.24
N VAL A 51 -4.92 -4.67 -23.20
CA VAL A 51 -5.61 -5.11 -21.99
C VAL A 51 -5.43 -6.62 -21.76
N VAL A 52 -5.41 -7.04 -20.50
CA VAL A 52 -5.33 -8.46 -20.09
C VAL A 52 -6.71 -8.92 -19.64
N ASP A 53 -7.32 -9.85 -20.38
CA ASP A 53 -8.69 -10.32 -20.12
C ASP A 53 -8.84 -10.92 -18.69
N SER A 54 -7.83 -11.69 -18.24
CA SER A 54 -7.84 -12.23 -16.88
C SER A 54 -7.82 -11.13 -15.81
N ALA A 55 -7.17 -9.99 -16.07
CA ALA A 55 -7.17 -8.87 -15.14
C ALA A 55 -8.53 -8.15 -15.09
N ILE A 56 -9.23 -8.06 -16.22
CA ILE A 56 -10.62 -7.56 -16.23
C ILE A 56 -11.51 -8.46 -15.38
N LEU A 57 -11.39 -9.78 -15.54
CA LEU A 57 -12.18 -10.74 -14.78
C LEU A 57 -11.87 -10.61 -13.26
N GLU A 58 -10.58 -10.55 -12.87
CA GLU A 58 -10.17 -10.37 -11.49
C GLU A 58 -10.78 -9.09 -10.88
N ILE A 59 -10.69 -7.96 -11.60
CA ILE A 59 -11.27 -6.68 -11.15
C ILE A 59 -12.80 -6.78 -11.03
N SER A 60 -13.46 -7.43 -11.98
CA SER A 60 -14.92 -7.58 -11.95
C SER A 60 -15.40 -8.43 -10.77
N MET A 61 -14.60 -9.42 -10.34
CA MET A 61 -14.94 -10.33 -9.24
C MET A 61 -14.54 -9.79 -7.87
N SER A 62 -13.41 -9.11 -7.75
CA SER A 62 -12.81 -8.76 -6.46
C SER A 62 -12.45 -7.28 -6.31
N GLY A 63 -12.54 -6.49 -7.39
CA GLY A 63 -12.18 -5.07 -7.40
C GLY A 63 -10.68 -4.78 -7.57
N TYR A 64 -9.83 -5.81 -7.67
CA TYR A 64 -8.37 -5.65 -7.81
C TYR A 64 -7.76 -6.78 -8.64
N THR A 65 -6.50 -6.62 -9.06
CA THR A 65 -5.72 -7.64 -9.76
C THR A 65 -4.83 -8.43 -8.81
N ILE A 66 -4.63 -9.71 -9.06
CA ILE A 66 -3.82 -10.58 -8.21
C ILE A 66 -2.34 -10.47 -8.60
N GLY A 67 -1.48 -10.36 -7.58
CA GLY A 67 -0.03 -10.35 -7.74
C GLY A 67 0.51 -9.00 -8.26
N ALA A 68 1.37 -9.05 -9.27
CA ALA A 68 2.04 -7.87 -9.83
C ALA A 68 1.45 -7.46 -11.20
N LYS A 69 0.26 -7.97 -11.52
CA LYS A 69 -0.44 -7.63 -12.75
C LYS A 69 -1.14 -6.27 -12.61
N THR A 70 -1.33 -5.62 -13.74
CA THR A 70 -2.27 -4.51 -13.89
C THR A 70 -3.27 -4.86 -14.99
N ILE A 71 -4.21 -3.97 -15.26
CA ILE A 71 -5.14 -4.13 -16.39
C ILE A 71 -4.42 -4.14 -17.74
N TYR A 72 -3.22 -3.58 -17.83
CA TYR A 72 -2.44 -3.52 -19.08
C TYR A 72 -1.29 -4.52 -19.05
N LYS A 73 -1.09 -5.23 -20.18
CA LYS A 73 -0.08 -6.28 -20.33
C LYS A 73 1.33 -5.83 -19.97
N ASP A 74 1.73 -4.66 -20.41
CA ASP A 74 3.10 -4.17 -20.29
C ASP A 74 3.27 -3.13 -19.18
N LEU A 75 2.26 -2.95 -18.32
CA LEU A 75 2.33 -2.14 -17.13
C LEU A 75 2.45 -3.05 -15.90
N HIS A 76 3.55 -2.93 -15.19
CA HIS A 76 3.85 -3.73 -14.00
C HIS A 76 3.72 -2.89 -12.73
N ILE A 77 3.34 -3.52 -11.64
CA ILE A 77 3.36 -2.94 -10.29
C ILE A 77 4.31 -3.75 -9.40
N LEU A 78 5.02 -3.08 -8.47
CA LEU A 78 5.78 -3.77 -7.44
C LEU A 78 4.83 -4.30 -6.36
N LYS A 79 5.10 -5.52 -5.90
CA LYS A 79 4.43 -6.08 -4.72
C LYS A 79 5.09 -5.59 -3.44
N ALA A 80 4.37 -5.70 -2.33
CA ALA A 80 4.91 -5.46 -1.00
C ALA A 80 6.24 -6.20 -0.77
N GLY A 81 7.26 -5.51 -0.26
CA GLY A 81 8.59 -6.05 -0.02
C GLY A 81 9.35 -6.47 -1.27
N GLU A 82 9.04 -5.89 -2.43
CA GLU A 82 9.68 -6.21 -3.70
C GLU A 82 10.62 -5.10 -4.16
N PHE A 83 11.64 -5.50 -4.90
CA PHE A 83 12.50 -4.61 -5.67
C PHE A 83 12.68 -5.11 -7.10
N VAL A 84 13.04 -4.20 -7.97
CA VAL A 84 13.38 -4.47 -9.37
C VAL A 84 14.71 -3.81 -9.71
N VAL A 85 15.57 -4.56 -10.36
CA VAL A 85 16.82 -4.08 -10.92
C VAL A 85 16.69 -4.09 -12.44
N PHE A 86 16.98 -2.98 -13.07
CA PHE A 86 17.03 -2.83 -14.50
C PHE A 86 18.49 -2.83 -14.97
N SER A 87 18.78 -3.63 -15.96
CA SER A 87 20.12 -3.67 -16.60
C SER A 87 19.95 -3.85 -18.11
N ASN A 88 20.56 -2.96 -18.88
CA ASN A 88 20.45 -2.95 -20.34
C ASN A 88 19.00 -3.08 -20.82
N ASP A 89 18.68 -4.22 -21.43
CA ASP A 89 17.39 -4.48 -22.05
C ASP A 89 16.44 -5.35 -21.21
N ASP A 90 16.80 -5.71 -19.98
CA ASP A 90 16.04 -6.63 -19.15
C ASP A 90 15.86 -6.09 -17.74
N PHE A 91 14.97 -6.70 -16.98
CA PHE A 91 14.81 -6.43 -15.56
C PHE A 91 14.68 -7.70 -14.74
N LYS A 92 15.20 -7.69 -13.53
CA LYS A 92 15.05 -8.77 -12.54
C LYS A 92 14.24 -8.27 -11.34
N ARG A 93 13.30 -9.09 -10.92
CA ARG A 93 12.46 -8.84 -9.74
C ARG A 93 12.84 -9.80 -8.62
N ALA A 94 12.87 -9.31 -7.39
CA ALA A 94 12.99 -10.16 -6.21
C ALA A 94 12.23 -9.56 -5.03
N GLN A 95 11.75 -10.42 -4.15
CA GLN A 95 11.19 -10.00 -2.87
C GLN A 95 12.26 -10.11 -1.80
N TYR A 96 12.53 -9.01 -1.11
CA TYR A 96 13.41 -8.97 0.05
C TYR A 96 12.67 -9.25 1.35
N TYR A 97 11.33 -9.20 1.31
CA TYR A 97 10.47 -9.48 2.45
C TYR A 97 9.20 -10.19 1.98
N LYS A 98 8.85 -11.27 2.67
CA LYS A 98 7.54 -11.93 2.56
C LYS A 98 6.93 -11.96 3.94
N TYR A 99 5.67 -11.56 4.02
CA TYR A 99 4.92 -11.72 5.26
C TYR A 99 4.57 -13.20 5.45
N PHE A 100 5.13 -13.78 6.49
CA PHE A 100 4.70 -15.07 7.04
C PHE A 100 4.42 -14.84 8.53
N GLY A 101 3.28 -15.32 9.00
CA GLY A 101 3.05 -15.37 10.44
C GLY A 101 4.08 -16.31 11.07
N ASP A 102 4.82 -15.82 12.05
CA ASP A 102 5.64 -16.69 12.89
C ASP A 102 4.73 -17.67 13.60
N THR A 103 5.04 -18.95 13.50
CA THR A 103 4.27 -20.03 14.11
C THR A 103 4.68 -20.28 15.57
N GLU A 104 5.29 -19.33 16.23
CA GLU A 104 5.47 -19.43 17.69
C GLU A 104 4.10 -19.40 18.36
N TYR A 105 3.72 -20.54 18.93
CA TYR A 105 2.49 -20.69 19.68
C TYR A 105 2.63 -19.97 21.04
N LYS A 106 2.18 -18.73 21.10
CA LYS A 106 1.92 -18.03 22.34
C LYS A 106 0.48 -18.34 22.79
N ASN A 107 0.22 -18.25 24.07
CA ASN A 107 -1.16 -18.33 24.52
C ASN A 107 -1.95 -17.08 24.08
N TYR A 108 -3.27 -17.17 24.09
CA TYR A 108 -4.16 -16.09 23.62
C TYR A 108 -3.94 -14.77 24.39
N THR A 109 -3.70 -14.87 25.69
CA THR A 109 -3.50 -13.70 26.58
C THR A 109 -2.24 -12.93 26.16
N ASP A 110 -1.13 -13.63 25.93
CA ASP A 110 0.14 -13.01 25.52
C ASP A 110 -0.01 -12.28 24.16
N TYR A 111 -0.75 -12.87 23.21
CA TYR A 111 -1.04 -12.20 21.93
C TYR A 111 -1.85 -10.92 22.11
N ILE A 112 -2.85 -10.91 22.99
CA ILE A 112 -3.67 -9.73 23.25
C ILE A 112 -2.85 -8.63 23.93
N GLU A 113 -1.99 -8.98 24.86
CA GLU A 113 -1.10 -8.03 25.55
C GLU A 113 -0.11 -7.41 24.57
N GLU A 114 0.59 -8.21 23.75
CA GLU A 114 1.49 -7.71 22.70
C GLU A 114 0.77 -6.84 21.68
N LEU A 115 -0.39 -7.28 21.18
CA LEU A 115 -1.17 -6.51 20.23
C LEU A 115 -1.59 -5.16 20.82
N SER A 116 -1.98 -5.14 22.07
CA SER A 116 -2.36 -3.92 22.79
C SER A 116 -1.18 -2.97 22.93
N GLU A 117 -0.02 -3.47 23.31
CA GLU A 117 1.20 -2.67 23.44
C GLU A 117 1.65 -2.10 22.08
N VAL A 118 1.72 -2.93 21.05
CA VAL A 118 2.07 -2.49 19.69
C VAL A 118 1.09 -1.43 19.20
N THR A 119 -0.21 -1.64 19.40
CA THR A 119 -1.25 -0.69 19.03
C THR A 119 -1.04 0.65 19.72
N LEU A 120 -0.90 0.67 21.05
CA LEU A 120 -0.67 1.89 21.80
C LEU A 120 0.60 2.61 21.36
N ASN A 121 1.68 1.89 21.07
CA ASN A 121 2.94 2.48 20.61
C ASN A 121 2.81 3.12 19.23
N ILE A 122 2.06 2.51 18.32
CA ILE A 122 1.77 3.10 17.00
C ILE A 122 1.01 4.43 17.17
N PHE A 123 -0.01 4.47 18.02
CA PHE A 123 -0.79 5.68 18.24
C PHE A 123 -0.05 6.78 19.01
N ARG A 124 0.84 6.43 19.93
CA ARG A 124 1.74 7.41 20.57
C ARG A 124 2.66 8.08 19.53
N ARG A 125 3.25 7.29 18.62
CA ARG A 125 4.05 7.85 17.50
C ARG A 125 3.19 8.72 16.59
N LEU A 126 2.00 8.27 16.22
CA LEU A 126 1.08 9.06 15.41
C LEU A 126 0.77 10.42 16.06
N LEU A 127 0.49 10.45 17.36
CA LEU A 127 0.21 11.68 18.08
C LEU A 127 1.42 12.62 18.11
N ASN A 128 2.63 12.09 18.29
CA ASN A 128 3.86 12.88 18.18
C ASN A 128 4.05 13.49 16.79
N ASP A 129 3.80 12.70 15.73
CA ASP A 129 3.95 13.16 14.34
C ASP A 129 2.87 14.17 13.93
N VAL A 130 1.66 14.00 14.44
CA VAL A 130 0.52 14.89 14.17
C VAL A 130 0.68 16.21 14.94
N GLY A 131 1.22 16.19 16.17
CA GLY A 131 1.30 17.35 17.03
C GLY A 131 -0.08 17.97 17.28
N ASP A 132 -0.17 19.29 17.13
CA ASP A 132 -1.41 20.04 17.37
C ASP A 132 -2.42 19.98 16.21
N ARG A 133 -2.11 19.28 15.13
CA ARG A 133 -3.03 19.16 13.97
C ARG A 133 -4.27 18.35 14.34
N GLN A 134 -5.41 18.73 13.76
CA GLN A 134 -6.67 18.02 13.98
C GLN A 134 -6.66 16.64 13.32
N ILE A 135 -7.06 15.63 14.07
CA ILE A 135 -7.32 14.28 13.57
C ILE A 135 -8.81 14.17 13.23
N ILE A 136 -9.12 13.75 12.02
CA ILE A 136 -10.50 13.54 11.55
C ILE A 136 -10.68 12.06 11.25
N ILE A 137 -11.67 11.42 11.88
CA ILE A 137 -11.95 9.99 11.74
C ILE A 137 -13.32 9.82 11.06
N PRO A 138 -13.38 9.24 9.85
CA PRO A 138 -14.63 8.73 9.30
C PRO A 138 -15.03 7.48 10.10
N LEU A 139 -15.97 7.64 11.03
CA LEU A 139 -16.39 6.60 11.95
C LEU A 139 -17.48 5.75 11.30
N SER A 140 -17.13 4.54 10.92
CA SER A 140 -18.04 3.53 10.39
C SER A 140 -18.54 2.59 11.50
N ALA A 141 -19.49 1.71 11.16
CA ALA A 141 -19.89 0.60 12.04
C ALA A 141 -18.79 -0.48 12.21
N GLY A 142 -17.70 -0.39 11.44
CA GLY A 142 -16.58 -1.35 11.46
C GLY A 142 -15.71 -1.24 12.71
N ASN A 143 -15.03 -2.33 13.04
CA ASN A 143 -14.18 -2.42 14.22
C ASN A 143 -12.95 -1.51 14.13
N ASP A 144 -12.38 -1.34 12.92
CA ASP A 144 -11.12 -0.61 12.72
C ASP A 144 -11.25 0.88 13.09
N SER A 145 -12.28 1.55 12.55
CA SER A 145 -12.52 2.97 12.86
C SER A 145 -12.87 3.20 14.34
N ARG A 146 -13.58 2.26 14.96
CA ARG A 146 -13.87 2.29 16.40
C ARG A 146 -12.64 2.05 17.25
N LEU A 147 -11.76 1.12 16.85
CA LEU A 147 -10.47 0.90 17.50
C LEU A 147 -9.64 2.19 17.48
N ILE A 148 -9.51 2.82 16.30
CA ILE A 148 -8.78 4.09 16.15
C ILE A 148 -9.33 5.15 17.13
N ALA A 149 -10.64 5.38 17.13
CA ALA A 149 -11.28 6.36 17.99
C ALA A 149 -11.09 6.04 19.49
N SER A 150 -11.22 4.76 19.86
CA SER A 150 -11.06 4.28 21.26
C SER A 150 -9.64 4.45 21.76
N VAL A 151 -8.63 4.11 20.95
CA VAL A 151 -7.22 4.25 21.32
C VAL A 151 -6.83 5.71 21.46
N LEU A 152 -7.23 6.57 20.54
CA LEU A 152 -6.97 8.01 20.63
C LEU A 152 -7.61 8.62 21.89
N LYS A 153 -8.86 8.21 22.20
CA LYS A 153 -9.53 8.62 23.44
C LYS A 153 -8.78 8.12 24.67
N HIS A 154 -8.35 6.85 24.68
CA HIS A 154 -7.57 6.26 25.78
C HIS A 154 -6.25 6.99 26.02
N LEU A 155 -5.59 7.44 24.96
CA LEU A 155 -4.36 8.23 25.04
C LEU A 155 -4.58 9.71 25.33
N GLY A 156 -5.82 10.15 25.56
CA GLY A 156 -6.14 11.53 25.92
C GLY A 156 -6.02 12.53 24.78
N ALA A 157 -6.08 12.11 23.52
CA ALA A 157 -6.01 12.99 22.37
C ALA A 157 -7.23 13.93 22.35
N SER A 158 -7.00 15.26 22.39
CA SER A 158 -8.05 16.28 22.47
C SER A 158 -8.49 16.78 21.09
N ASN A 159 -7.62 16.72 20.09
CA ASN A 159 -7.84 17.28 18.75
C ASN A 159 -8.47 16.25 17.78
N VAL A 160 -9.41 15.43 18.27
CA VAL A 160 -10.06 14.38 17.47
C VAL A 160 -11.50 14.75 17.16
N LYS A 161 -11.89 14.70 15.90
CA LYS A 161 -13.28 14.80 15.45
C LYS A 161 -13.67 13.55 14.68
N CYS A 162 -14.81 12.99 15.04
CA CYS A 162 -15.42 11.88 14.31
C CYS A 162 -16.61 12.37 13.50
N TYR A 163 -16.82 11.79 12.31
CA TYR A 163 -18.03 11.97 11.55
C TYR A 163 -18.49 10.65 10.95
N SER A 164 -19.78 10.50 10.76
CA SER A 164 -20.40 9.37 10.05
C SER A 164 -21.16 9.89 8.84
N TYR A 165 -21.27 9.06 7.84
CA TYR A 165 -22.06 9.33 6.65
C TYR A 165 -22.85 8.08 6.27
N GLY A 166 -23.98 8.29 5.59
CA GLY A 166 -24.87 7.21 5.15
C GLY A 166 -26.06 7.79 4.40
N SER A 167 -26.86 6.94 3.78
CA SER A 167 -28.14 7.34 3.18
C SER A 167 -29.22 7.46 4.25
N ALA A 168 -30.19 8.35 4.01
CA ALA A 168 -31.39 8.47 4.86
C ALA A 168 -32.10 7.09 4.92
N GLY A 169 -32.22 6.53 6.14
CA GLY A 169 -32.82 5.20 6.38
C GLY A 169 -31.84 4.12 6.85
N ASN A 170 -30.54 4.43 6.96
CA ASN A 170 -29.54 3.53 7.54
C ASN A 170 -29.29 3.76 9.04
N PHE A 171 -30.27 4.34 9.76
CA PHE A 171 -30.22 4.58 11.20
C PHE A 171 -31.37 3.85 11.89
#